data_be0c9ecd562268bdbebef83233a136e0
#
_entry.id   be0c9ecd562268bdbebef83233a136e0
#
_cell.length_a   1.000
_cell.length_b   1.000
_cell.length_c   1.000
_cell.angle_alpha   90.00
_cell.angle_beta   90.00
_cell.angle_gamma   90.00
#
_symmetry.space_group_name_H-M   'P 1'
#
loop_
_entity.id
_entity.type
_entity.pdbx_description
1 polymer ?
#
loop_
_entity_poly.entity_id
_entity_poly.type
_entity_poly.pdbx_seq_one_letter_code
_entity_poly.pdbx_strand_id
1 'polypeptide(L)'
;IKFLNVMNKEATKWFEELPEQCPPEDAIECRGIYYRIANGNPATSEDFFSQRKLQPDKIFKGEGIDDCILKSISLFSDRNEIAKRMKLPKFKKAVIAEVKLEPKDGMMKKTFGFAHYSWWRTNDFDVSQAKVL
;
A
#
# COMPACT_ATOMS: atom_id res chain seq x y z
N ILE A 1 12.86 -21.20 -14.40
CA ILE A 1 11.80 -20.54 -13.60
C ILE A 1 12.41 -19.57 -12.60
N LYS A 2 13.39 -20.00 -11.81
CA LYS A 2 14.09 -19.10 -10.88
C LYS A 2 14.78 -17.96 -11.61
N PHE A 3 15.35 -18.24 -12.76
CA PHE A 3 16.01 -17.22 -13.58
C PHE A 3 15.01 -16.17 -14.04
N LEU A 4 13.84 -16.61 -14.52
CA LEU A 4 12.79 -15.67 -14.93
C LEU A 4 12.28 -14.82 -13.77
N ASN A 5 12.14 -15.40 -12.58
CA ASN A 5 11.73 -14.67 -11.39
C ASN A 5 12.73 -13.58 -11.01
N VAL A 6 14.03 -13.91 -11.08
CA VAL A 6 15.08 -12.93 -10.80
C VAL A 6 15.04 -11.79 -11.82
N MET A 7 14.87 -12.11 -13.10
CA MET A 7 14.77 -11.10 -14.15
C MET A 7 13.54 -10.23 -13.97
N ASN A 8 12.41 -10.84 -13.59
CA ASN A 8 11.18 -10.08 -13.34
C ASN A 8 11.35 -9.12 -12.16
N LYS A 9 12.02 -9.55 -11.10
CA LYS A 9 12.33 -8.67 -9.96
C LYS A 9 13.23 -7.51 -10.38
N GLU A 10 14.23 -7.78 -11.20
CA GLU A 10 15.13 -6.75 -11.68
C GLU A 10 14.42 -5.76 -12.59
N ALA A 11 13.42 -6.23 -13.35
CA ALA A 11 12.63 -5.38 -14.23
C ALA A 11 11.53 -4.62 -13.49
N THR A 12 11.25 -4.94 -12.23
CA THR A 12 10.21 -4.28 -11.46
C THR A 12 10.57 -2.83 -11.21
N LYS A 13 9.64 -1.95 -11.54
CA LYS A 13 9.79 -0.51 -11.30
C LYS A 13 8.91 -0.10 -10.14
N TRP A 14 9.54 0.10 -9.00
CA TRP A 14 8.84 0.57 -7.81
C TRP A 14 8.42 2.02 -7.98
N PHE A 15 7.28 2.35 -7.42
CA PHE A 15 6.75 3.72 -7.48
C PHE A 15 7.67 4.72 -6.77
N GLU A 16 8.33 4.28 -5.71
CA GLU A 16 9.35 5.07 -5.05
C GLU A 16 10.56 4.19 -4.77
N GLU A 17 11.71 4.81 -4.59
CA GLU A 17 12.94 4.09 -4.30
C GLU A 17 12.84 3.39 -2.96
N LEU A 18 13.04 2.08 -2.95
CA LEU A 18 12.95 1.28 -1.73
C LEU A 18 14.34 1.00 -1.17
N PRO A 19 14.49 0.88 0.17
CA PRO A 19 15.76 0.48 0.75
C PRO A 19 16.12 -0.95 0.36
N GLU A 20 17.36 -1.34 0.60
CA GLU A 20 17.79 -2.72 0.37
C GLU A 20 16.92 -3.69 1.17
N GLN A 21 16.69 -4.87 0.62
CA GLN A 21 15.87 -5.91 1.22
C GLN A 21 14.41 -5.48 1.47
N CYS A 22 13.94 -4.51 0.70
CA CYS A 22 12.55 -4.06 0.71
C CYS A 22 11.95 -4.25 -0.69
N PRO A 23 10.80 -4.90 -0.87
CA PRO A 23 9.93 -5.45 0.18
C PRO A 23 10.57 -6.61 0.93
N PRO A 24 10.01 -6.98 2.12
CA PRO A 24 10.51 -8.12 2.87
C PRO A 24 10.48 -9.40 2.06
N GLU A 25 11.38 -10.33 2.39
CA GLU A 25 11.48 -11.60 1.68
C GLU A 25 10.17 -12.40 1.70
N ASP A 26 9.42 -12.29 2.77
CA ASP A 26 8.14 -12.98 2.94
C ASP A 26 6.94 -12.22 2.39
N ALA A 27 7.15 -11.11 1.69
CA ALA A 27 6.08 -10.44 0.98
C ALA A 27 5.59 -11.31 -0.17
N ILE A 28 4.31 -11.19 -0.50
CA ILE A 28 3.66 -11.94 -1.57
C ILE A 28 3.22 -10.99 -2.69
N GLU A 29 3.00 -11.56 -3.88
CA GLU A 29 2.45 -10.78 -4.99
C GLU A 29 1.06 -10.26 -4.64
N CYS A 30 0.77 -9.04 -5.11
CA CYS A 30 -0.56 -8.47 -4.93
C CYS A 30 -1.60 -9.30 -5.69
N ARG A 31 -2.73 -9.55 -5.04
CA ARG A 31 -3.85 -10.24 -5.66
C ARG A 31 -5.10 -10.08 -4.80
N GLY A 32 -6.18 -9.61 -5.40
CA GLY A 32 -7.47 -9.54 -4.73
C GLY A 32 -7.98 -8.13 -4.52
N ILE A 33 -9.07 -8.03 -3.78
CA ILE A 33 -9.74 -6.77 -3.52
C ILE A 33 -9.34 -6.27 -2.13
N TYR A 34 -8.94 -5.00 -2.09
CA TYR A 34 -8.51 -4.35 -0.85
C TYR A 34 -9.12 -2.96 -0.75
N TYR A 35 -9.03 -2.36 0.43
CA TYR A 35 -9.64 -1.08 0.73
C TYR A 35 -8.61 -0.11 1.27
N ARG A 36 -8.68 1.13 0.80
CA ARG A 36 -7.76 2.20 1.16
C ARG A 36 -8.55 3.39 1.70
N ILE A 37 -8.07 4.00 2.79
CA ILE A 37 -8.63 5.27 3.23
C ILE A 37 -8.11 6.34 2.28
N ALA A 38 -9.02 7.05 1.63
CA ALA A 38 -8.70 8.07 0.63
C ALA A 38 -9.38 9.39 0.99
N ASN A 39 -8.92 10.47 0.39
CA ASN A 39 -9.49 11.81 0.62
C ASN A 39 -10.21 12.34 -0.62
N GLY A 40 -9.89 11.84 -1.80
CA GLY A 40 -10.50 12.31 -3.04
C GLY A 40 -11.65 11.42 -3.50
N ASN A 41 -12.59 12.03 -4.21
CA ASN A 41 -13.69 11.32 -4.87
C ASN A 41 -13.92 11.98 -6.24
N PRO A 42 -13.36 11.40 -7.33
CA PRO A 42 -12.62 10.12 -7.37
C PRO A 42 -11.29 10.20 -6.61
N ALA A 43 -10.73 9.05 -6.27
CA ALA A 43 -9.45 8.96 -5.60
C ALA A 43 -8.35 9.58 -6.47
N THR A 44 -7.39 10.23 -5.83
CA THR A 44 -6.30 10.92 -6.53
C THR A 44 -4.99 10.16 -6.38
N SER A 45 -3.98 10.60 -7.11
CA SER A 45 -2.64 10.01 -7.02
C SER A 45 -2.10 10.07 -5.59
N GLU A 46 -2.29 11.18 -4.89
CA GLU A 46 -1.83 11.34 -3.50
C GLU A 46 -2.46 10.34 -2.54
N ASP A 47 -3.67 9.88 -2.84
CA ASP A 47 -4.33 8.87 -1.98
C ASP A 47 -3.56 7.55 -1.95
N PHE A 48 -2.65 7.35 -2.89
CA PHE A 48 -1.83 6.15 -3.00
C PHE A 48 -0.34 6.44 -2.85
N PHE A 49 -0.02 7.44 -2.02
CA PHE A 49 1.34 7.75 -1.59
C PHE A 49 1.60 7.11 -0.23
N SER A 50 2.84 6.68 0.01
CA SER A 50 3.26 6.19 1.30
C SER A 50 3.39 7.35 2.30
N GLN A 51 3.45 7.04 3.59
CA GLN A 51 3.69 8.06 4.60
C GLN A 51 5.01 8.78 4.37
N ARG A 52 6.06 8.05 3.98
CA ARG A 52 7.36 8.68 3.72
C ARG A 52 7.28 9.65 2.55
N LYS A 53 6.52 9.32 1.52
CA LYS A 53 6.36 10.22 0.37
C LYS A 53 5.58 11.47 0.74
N LEU A 54 4.55 11.33 1.58
CA LEU A 54 3.74 12.46 2.03
C LEU A 54 4.49 13.35 3.03
N GLN A 55 5.35 12.77 3.86
CA GLN A 55 6.06 13.46 4.92
C GLN A 55 7.52 13.01 4.95
N PRO A 56 8.33 13.44 3.96
CA PRO A 56 9.68 12.91 3.78
C PRO A 56 10.65 13.18 4.94
N ASP A 57 10.42 14.24 5.68
CA ASP A 57 11.33 14.63 6.77
C ASP A 57 10.82 14.30 8.15
N LYS A 58 9.63 13.73 8.26
CA LYS A 58 9.05 13.41 9.56
C LYS A 58 9.74 12.20 10.18
N ILE A 59 10.02 12.28 11.47
CA ILE A 59 10.51 11.14 12.25
C ILE A 59 9.31 10.38 12.80
N PHE A 60 9.19 9.11 12.40
CA PHE A 60 8.11 8.23 12.87
C PHE A 60 8.68 7.31 13.95
N LYS A 61 7.95 7.17 15.04
CA LYS A 61 8.33 6.31 16.16
C LYS A 61 7.32 5.16 16.28
N GLY A 62 7.81 4.03 16.75
CA GLY A 62 6.96 2.87 16.97
C GLY A 62 7.69 1.58 16.68
N GLU A 63 7.27 0.52 17.35
CA GLU A 63 7.82 -0.81 17.14
C GLU A 63 7.45 -1.32 15.75
N GLY A 64 8.45 -1.86 15.04
CA GLY A 64 8.24 -2.38 13.69
C GLY A 64 8.14 -1.31 12.62
N ILE A 65 8.37 -0.05 12.94
CA ILE A 65 8.32 1.06 11.99
C ILE A 65 9.74 1.34 11.48
N ASP A 66 10.02 0.88 10.26
CA ASP A 66 11.28 1.16 9.58
C ASP A 66 10.99 1.85 8.24
N ASP A 67 12.04 2.18 7.50
CA ASP A 67 11.86 2.91 6.26
C ASP A 67 11.16 2.08 5.18
N CYS A 68 11.33 0.77 5.20
CA CYS A 68 10.60 -0.12 4.29
C CYS A 68 9.09 -0.03 4.54
N ILE A 69 8.66 -0.10 5.79
CA ILE A 69 7.25 0.03 6.16
C ILE A 69 6.72 1.42 5.83
N LEU A 70 7.50 2.47 6.10
CA LEU A 70 7.06 3.84 5.81
C LEU A 70 6.88 4.10 4.31
N LYS A 71 7.56 3.34 3.47
CA LYS A 71 7.41 3.42 2.01
C LYS A 71 6.35 2.48 1.46
N SER A 72 5.64 1.77 2.32
CA SER A 72 4.49 0.97 1.93
C SER A 72 3.20 1.78 2.09
N ILE A 73 2.15 1.28 1.48
CA ILE A 73 0.81 1.88 1.51
C ILE A 73 -0.09 0.96 2.32
N SER A 74 -0.81 1.53 3.28
CA SER A 74 -1.73 0.75 4.13
C SER A 74 -2.99 0.38 3.37
N LEU A 75 -3.33 -0.91 3.42
CA LEU A 75 -4.55 -1.46 2.87
C LEU A 75 -5.26 -2.30 3.91
N PHE A 76 -6.55 -2.50 3.71
CA PHE A 76 -7.35 -3.40 4.54
C PHE A 76 -8.02 -4.44 3.65
N SER A 77 -8.03 -5.69 4.11
CA SER A 77 -8.72 -6.77 3.41
C SER A 77 -10.19 -6.88 3.79
N ASP A 78 -10.61 -6.16 4.82
CA ASP A 78 -11.96 -6.25 5.39
C ASP A 78 -12.58 -4.86 5.46
N ARG A 79 -13.74 -4.72 4.82
CA ARG A 79 -14.44 -3.43 4.77
C ARG A 79 -14.89 -2.94 6.15
N ASN A 80 -15.25 -3.86 7.03
CA ASN A 80 -15.67 -3.50 8.39
C ASN A 80 -14.49 -2.98 9.21
N GLU A 81 -13.31 -3.55 9.02
CA GLU A 81 -12.11 -3.11 9.74
C GLU A 81 -11.67 -1.72 9.32
N ILE A 82 -11.72 -1.39 8.02
CA ILE A 82 -11.39 -0.04 7.58
C ILE A 82 -12.43 0.96 8.08
N ALA A 83 -13.71 0.57 8.11
CA ALA A 83 -14.76 1.42 8.62
C ALA A 83 -14.56 1.76 10.09
N LYS A 84 -14.11 0.81 10.90
CA LYS A 84 -13.76 1.06 12.30
C LYS A 84 -12.65 2.10 12.43
N ARG A 85 -11.62 1.98 11.60
CA ARG A 85 -10.50 2.92 11.61
C ARG A 85 -10.97 4.33 11.27
N MET A 86 -11.92 4.45 10.36
CA MET A 86 -12.44 5.73 9.91
C MET A 86 -13.30 6.46 10.93
N LYS A 87 -13.62 5.83 12.06
CA LYS A 87 -14.32 6.50 13.16
C LYS A 87 -13.41 7.48 13.89
N LEU A 88 -12.10 7.42 13.69
CA LEU A 88 -11.17 8.38 14.29
C LEU A 88 -11.41 9.77 13.72
N PRO A 89 -11.35 10.83 14.56
CA PRO A 89 -11.65 12.21 14.10
C PRO A 89 -10.83 12.66 12.89
N LYS A 90 -9.59 12.21 12.78
CA LYS A 90 -8.72 12.62 11.65
C LYS A 90 -9.23 12.12 10.30
N PHE A 91 -10.15 11.15 10.28
CA PHE A 91 -10.71 10.60 9.04
C PHE A 91 -12.14 11.08 8.78
N LYS A 92 -12.58 12.15 9.45
CA LYS A 92 -13.96 12.62 9.35
C LYS A 92 -14.43 12.88 7.92
N LYS A 93 -13.53 13.34 7.05
CA LYS A 93 -13.86 13.65 5.65
C LYS A 93 -13.32 12.61 4.67
N ALA A 94 -12.76 11.53 5.17
CA ALA A 94 -12.19 10.51 4.32
C ALA A 94 -13.26 9.58 3.75
N VAL A 95 -12.89 8.91 2.67
CA VAL A 95 -13.75 7.95 1.97
C VAL A 95 -13.01 6.62 1.86
N ILE A 96 -13.73 5.56 1.50
CA ILE A 96 -13.14 4.25 1.23
C ILE A 96 -12.98 4.09 -0.27
N ALA A 97 -11.75 3.81 -0.70
CA ALA A 97 -11.47 3.46 -2.09
C ALA A 97 -11.23 1.95 -2.17
N GLU A 98 -11.98 1.27 -3.03
CA GLU A 98 -11.80 -0.14 -3.31
C GLU A 98 -10.85 -0.29 -4.47
N VAL A 99 -9.85 -1.16 -4.32
CA VAL A 99 -8.88 -1.46 -5.38
C VAL A 99 -8.82 -2.95 -5.63
N LYS A 100 -8.73 -3.33 -6.90
CA LYS A 100 -8.50 -4.73 -7.28
C LYS A 100 -7.06 -4.84 -7.74
N LEU A 101 -6.24 -5.47 -6.91
CA LEU A 101 -4.81 -5.58 -7.17
C LEU A 101 -4.47 -6.86 -7.91
N GLU A 102 -3.46 -6.78 -8.74
CA GLU A 102 -2.90 -7.87 -9.53
C GLU A 102 -1.39 -7.91 -9.31
N PRO A 103 -0.70 -9.00 -9.71
CA PRO A 103 0.75 -9.09 -9.52
C PRO A 103 1.56 -7.94 -10.09
N LYS A 104 1.09 -7.32 -11.18
CA LYS A 104 1.76 -6.14 -11.76
C LYS A 104 1.78 -4.94 -10.82
N ASP A 105 0.89 -4.91 -9.84
CA ASP A 105 0.73 -3.77 -8.94
C ASP A 105 1.72 -3.76 -7.77
N GLY A 106 2.44 -4.85 -7.56
CA GLY A 106 3.50 -4.92 -6.58
C GLY A 106 3.44 -6.09 -5.64
N MET A 107 3.97 -5.87 -4.46
CA MET A 107 4.07 -6.88 -3.40
C MET A 107 3.36 -6.38 -2.15
N MET A 108 2.92 -7.31 -1.32
CA MET A 108 2.22 -6.96 -0.10
C MET A 108 2.51 -7.95 1.01
N LYS A 109 2.27 -7.52 2.23
CA LYS A 109 2.47 -8.35 3.41
C LYS A 109 1.46 -7.96 4.48
N LYS A 110 0.90 -8.96 5.15
CA LYS A 110 0.02 -8.74 6.28
C LYS A 110 0.84 -8.18 7.45
N THR A 111 0.42 -7.05 8.00
CA THR A 111 1.14 -6.34 9.06
C THR A 111 0.16 -5.72 10.06
N PHE A 112 0.60 -5.51 11.30
CA PHE A 112 -0.14 -4.74 12.31
C PHE A 112 -1.58 -5.19 12.60
N GLY A 113 -1.93 -6.43 12.33
CA GLY A 113 -3.25 -6.94 12.61
C GLY A 113 -3.78 -7.87 11.52
N PHE A 114 -4.92 -8.53 11.78
CA PHE A 114 -5.37 -9.60 10.89
C PHE A 114 -5.91 -9.11 9.55
N ALA A 115 -6.35 -7.87 9.46
CA ALA A 115 -6.95 -7.33 8.24
C ALA A 115 -6.13 -6.24 7.60
N HIS A 116 -4.96 -5.90 8.15
CA HIS A 116 -4.11 -4.82 7.64
C HIS A 116 -2.97 -5.39 6.80
N TYR A 117 -2.72 -4.73 5.66
CA TYR A 117 -1.62 -5.08 4.76
C TYR A 117 -0.77 -3.87 4.46
N SER A 118 0.53 -4.10 4.33
CA SER A 118 1.47 -3.13 3.78
C SER A 118 1.71 -3.49 2.32
N TRP A 119 1.57 -2.51 1.45
CA TRP A 119 1.66 -2.68 0.00
C TRP A 119 2.77 -1.82 -0.57
N TRP A 120 3.72 -2.46 -1.23
CA TRP A 120 4.79 -1.79 -1.97
C TRP A 120 4.37 -1.77 -3.43
N ARG A 121 3.87 -0.61 -3.87
CA ARG A 121 3.31 -0.50 -5.21
C ARG A 121 4.38 -0.27 -6.27
N THR A 122 4.06 -0.72 -7.49
CA THR A 122 4.85 -0.43 -8.69
C THR A 122 4.27 0.77 -9.42
N ASN A 123 5.00 1.22 -10.46
CA ASN A 123 4.49 2.24 -11.37
C ASN A 123 3.31 1.75 -12.23
N ASP A 124 3.09 0.44 -12.30
CA ASP A 124 2.03 -0.13 -13.13
C ASP A 124 0.63 -0.02 -12.51
N PHE A 125 0.55 0.35 -11.23
CA PHE A 125 -0.76 0.54 -10.61
C PHE A 125 -1.46 1.75 -11.22
N ASP A 126 -2.66 1.54 -11.72
CA ASP A 126 -3.49 2.59 -12.31
C ASP A 126 -4.46 3.13 -11.27
N VAL A 127 -4.22 4.36 -10.82
CA VAL A 127 -5.05 5.00 -9.80
C VAL A 127 -6.51 5.11 -10.26
N SER A 128 -6.75 5.24 -11.55
CA SER A 128 -8.12 5.40 -12.07
C SER A 128 -8.99 4.15 -11.88
N GLN A 129 -8.39 2.99 -11.58
CA GLN A 129 -9.17 1.79 -11.30
C GLN A 129 -9.80 1.80 -9.91
N ALA A 130 -9.35 2.68 -9.02
CA ALA A 130 -9.87 2.77 -7.67
C ALA A 130 -11.31 3.28 -7.69
N LYS A 131 -12.17 2.60 -6.93
CA LYS A 131 -13.60 2.93 -6.88
C LYS A 131 -13.94 3.44 -5.48
N VAL A 132 -14.40 4.67 -5.39
CA VAL A 132 -14.87 5.24 -4.11
C VAL A 132 -16.25 4.65 -3.81
N LEU A 133 -16.39 4.12 -2.61
CA LEU A 133 -17.63 3.48 -2.18
C LEU A 133 -18.58 4.46 -1.51
#